data_9d5dbd911b8ba632e146cf25daa6c4ce
#
_entry.id   9d5dbd911b8ba632e146cf25daa6c4ce
#
_cell.length_a   1.000
_cell.length_b   1.000
_cell.length_c   1.000
_cell.angle_alpha   90.00
_cell.angle_beta   90.00
_cell.angle_gamma   90.00
#
_symmetry.space_group_name_H-M   'P 1'
#
loop_
_entity.id
_entity.type
_entity.pdbx_description
1 polymer ?
#
loop_
_entity_poly.entity_id
_entity_poly.type
_entity_poly.pdbx_seq_one_letter_code
_entity_poly.pdbx_strand_id
1 'polypeptide(L)'
;MKFIKKIALLLLVASCAPIYVNYDYEKGTDFTKYKTYNYYSDMKTGLSELDTKRLLDALDLKMKEKGFALSDVPDFFIDIKSSEFQASQRQTVGVGVGGGGGNMGGGISIGLPIGQANVNREITIDFVDENKKQLFWQAVSESNFNPRATPEKKEARLNAIVEKVLVQYPPKR
;
A
#
# COMPACT_ATOMS: atom_id res chain seq x y z
N MET A 1 25.52 30.89 -6.03
CA MET A 1 24.78 30.05 -7.00
C MET A 1 24.90 28.53 -6.77
N LYS A 2 25.98 27.97 -6.22
CA LYS A 2 26.11 26.50 -5.94
C LYS A 2 25.23 26.02 -4.79
N PHE A 3 24.93 26.85 -3.79
CA PHE A 3 24.05 26.50 -2.65
C PHE A 3 22.58 26.40 -3.05
N ILE A 4 22.11 27.28 -3.95
CA ILE A 4 20.70 27.27 -4.42
C ILE A 4 20.41 26.00 -5.23
N LYS A 5 21.36 25.49 -6.03
CA LYS A 5 21.22 24.24 -6.76
C LYS A 5 21.14 23.01 -5.83
N LYS A 6 21.85 23.02 -4.70
CA LYS A 6 21.77 21.93 -3.69
C LYS A 6 20.47 21.96 -2.91
N ILE A 7 19.92 23.13 -2.61
CA ILE A 7 18.60 23.28 -1.96
C ILE A 7 17.49 22.87 -2.91
N ALA A 8 17.55 23.21 -4.19
CA ALA A 8 16.56 22.78 -5.19
C ALA A 8 16.56 21.25 -5.40
N LEU A 9 17.71 20.58 -5.29
CA LEU A 9 17.81 19.13 -5.38
C LEU A 9 17.21 18.43 -4.15
N LEU A 10 17.25 19.06 -2.98
CA LEU A 10 16.69 18.51 -1.74
C LEU A 10 15.15 18.55 -1.73
N LEU A 11 14.53 19.46 -2.46
CA LEU A 11 13.07 19.63 -2.54
C LEU A 11 12.39 18.63 -3.46
N LEU A 12 13.14 17.85 -4.27
CA LEU A 12 12.58 16.86 -5.20
C LEU A 12 12.25 15.49 -4.55
N VAL A 13 12.58 15.28 -3.27
CA VAL A 13 12.41 13.96 -2.61
C VAL A 13 11.09 13.84 -1.83
N ALA A 14 10.19 14.81 -1.85
CA ALA A 14 9.09 14.90 -0.89
C ALA A 14 7.69 14.69 -1.46
N SER A 15 7.51 13.93 -2.54
CA SER A 15 6.16 13.69 -3.10
C SER A 15 5.77 12.21 -3.16
N CYS A 16 6.08 11.44 -2.12
CA CYS A 16 5.46 10.13 -1.96
C CYS A 16 4.19 10.28 -1.13
N ALA A 17 3.02 10.09 -1.76
CA ALA A 17 1.76 9.97 -1.03
C ALA A 17 1.89 8.86 0.04
N PRO A 18 1.35 9.05 1.25
CA PRO A 18 1.55 8.13 2.36
C PRO A 18 1.06 6.70 2.02
N ILE A 19 1.76 5.72 2.55
CA ILE A 19 1.35 4.32 2.57
C ILE A 19 1.17 3.98 4.05
N TYR A 20 -0.02 3.53 4.42
CA TYR A 20 -0.30 3.05 5.77
C TYR A 20 -0.20 1.53 5.76
N VAL A 21 0.40 0.94 6.79
CA VAL A 21 0.53 -0.51 6.94
C VAL A 21 0.22 -0.89 8.37
N ASN A 22 -0.74 -1.79 8.51
CA ASN A 22 -1.03 -2.49 9.74
C ASN A 22 -0.63 -3.96 9.56
N TYR A 23 -0.15 -4.60 10.62
CA TYR A 23 0.17 -6.02 10.61
C TYR A 23 -0.30 -6.69 11.89
N ASP A 24 -0.56 -7.99 11.78
CA ASP A 24 -0.92 -8.85 12.89
C ASP A 24 -0.27 -10.23 12.72
N TYR A 25 -0.14 -10.99 13.79
CA TYR A 25 0.47 -12.30 13.76
C TYR A 25 0.00 -13.18 14.91
N GLU A 26 0.04 -14.50 14.68
CA GLU A 26 -0.28 -15.51 15.68
C GLU A 26 0.76 -15.49 16.81
N LYS A 27 0.29 -15.28 18.06
CA LYS A 27 1.14 -15.30 19.25
C LYS A 27 1.78 -16.67 19.44
N GLY A 28 3.07 -16.69 19.75
CA GLY A 28 3.82 -17.95 19.93
C GLY A 28 4.40 -18.52 18.66
N THR A 29 4.16 -17.89 17.48
CA THR A 29 4.79 -18.30 16.24
C THR A 29 6.32 -18.23 16.34
N ASP A 30 6.97 -19.32 15.97
CA ASP A 30 8.41 -19.38 15.78
C ASP A 30 8.75 -19.06 14.33
N PHE A 31 8.99 -17.78 14.04
CA PHE A 31 9.31 -17.29 12.70
C PHE A 31 10.64 -17.83 12.15
N THR A 32 11.50 -18.39 12.97
CA THR A 32 12.81 -18.93 12.53
C THR A 32 12.69 -20.22 11.72
N LYS A 33 11.54 -20.89 11.81
CA LYS A 33 11.25 -22.14 11.11
C LYS A 33 10.95 -21.94 9.63
N TYR A 34 10.48 -20.76 9.26
CA TYR A 34 10.10 -20.44 7.88
C TYR A 34 11.34 -20.00 7.10
N LYS A 35 11.62 -20.67 5.99
CA LYS A 35 12.74 -20.39 5.09
C LYS A 35 12.31 -20.34 3.62
N THR A 36 11.26 -21.08 3.29
CA THR A 36 10.78 -21.23 1.92
C THR A 36 9.32 -20.84 1.81
N TYR A 37 8.95 -20.28 0.66
CA TYR A 37 7.59 -19.86 0.38
C TYR A 37 7.18 -20.19 -1.05
N ASN A 38 5.87 -20.14 -1.30
CA ASN A 38 5.28 -20.11 -2.63
C ASN A 38 3.99 -19.29 -2.60
N TYR A 39 3.36 -19.13 -3.73
CA TYR A 39 2.05 -18.51 -3.87
C TYR A 39 0.98 -19.58 -4.10
N TYR A 40 -0.25 -19.32 -3.67
CA TYR A 40 -1.36 -20.19 -4.07
C TYR A 40 -1.58 -20.12 -5.58
N SER A 41 -1.71 -21.30 -6.23
CA SER A 41 -1.86 -21.40 -7.69
C SER A 41 -3.19 -20.81 -8.21
N ASP A 42 -4.21 -20.76 -7.36
CA ASP A 42 -5.54 -20.21 -7.64
C ASP A 42 -5.78 -18.82 -7.05
N MET A 43 -4.70 -18.15 -6.62
CA MET A 43 -4.74 -16.83 -6.01
C MET A 43 -5.40 -15.79 -6.92
N LYS A 44 -6.41 -15.10 -6.39
CA LYS A 44 -7.10 -14.00 -7.07
C LYS A 44 -6.78 -12.70 -6.37
N THR A 45 -5.75 -12.01 -6.84
CA THR A 45 -5.26 -10.77 -6.22
C THR A 45 -6.24 -9.60 -6.30
N GLY A 46 -7.18 -9.60 -7.24
CA GLY A 46 -8.02 -8.43 -7.54
C GLY A 46 -7.29 -7.31 -8.28
N LEU A 47 -6.00 -7.48 -8.58
CA LEU A 47 -5.20 -6.56 -9.40
C LEU A 47 -5.29 -6.95 -10.89
N SER A 48 -4.87 -6.04 -11.78
CA SER A 48 -4.61 -6.41 -13.18
C SER A 48 -3.44 -7.41 -13.25
N GLU A 49 -3.36 -8.21 -14.31
CA GLU A 49 -2.24 -9.16 -14.51
C GLU A 49 -0.87 -8.48 -14.41
N LEU A 50 -0.71 -7.32 -15.04
CA LEU A 50 0.55 -6.57 -15.01
C LEU A 50 0.89 -6.04 -13.62
N ASP A 51 -0.10 -5.59 -12.86
CA ASP A 51 0.13 -5.10 -11.49
C ASP A 51 0.35 -6.28 -10.53
N THR A 52 -0.32 -7.41 -10.74
CA THR A 52 -0.03 -8.66 -10.03
C THR A 52 1.42 -9.07 -10.25
N LYS A 53 1.87 -9.14 -11.51
CA LYS A 53 3.25 -9.49 -11.82
C LYS A 53 4.24 -8.56 -11.12
N ARG A 54 4.04 -7.23 -11.21
CA ARG A 54 4.92 -6.25 -10.54
C ARG A 54 4.96 -6.45 -9.02
N LEU A 55 3.81 -6.76 -8.41
CA LEU A 55 3.73 -7.00 -6.98
C LEU A 55 4.48 -8.27 -6.58
N LEU A 56 4.33 -9.36 -7.34
CA LEU A 56 5.04 -10.62 -7.10
C LEU A 56 6.56 -10.44 -7.29
N ASP A 57 6.98 -9.78 -8.38
CA ASP A 57 8.40 -9.49 -8.64
C ASP A 57 9.02 -8.68 -7.47
N ALA A 58 8.27 -7.70 -6.93
CA ALA A 58 8.72 -6.91 -5.78
C ALA A 58 8.81 -7.74 -4.50
N LEU A 59 7.81 -8.61 -4.26
CA LEU A 59 7.80 -9.52 -3.11
C LEU A 59 8.97 -10.49 -3.19
N ASP A 60 9.19 -11.14 -4.32
CA ASP A 60 10.27 -12.11 -4.52
C ASP A 60 11.64 -11.48 -4.28
N LEU A 61 11.84 -10.27 -4.78
CA LEU A 61 13.06 -9.52 -4.55
C LEU A 61 13.29 -9.28 -3.04
N LYS A 62 12.29 -8.76 -2.34
CA LYS A 62 12.40 -8.45 -0.91
C LYS A 62 12.47 -9.68 -0.02
N MET A 63 11.74 -10.74 -0.36
CA MET A 63 11.82 -12.02 0.35
C MET A 63 13.22 -12.64 0.21
N LYS A 64 13.81 -12.60 -0.99
CA LYS A 64 15.17 -13.03 -1.24
C LYS A 64 16.19 -12.21 -0.44
N GLU A 65 16.06 -10.89 -0.38
CA GLU A 65 16.90 -10.00 0.45
C GLU A 65 16.83 -10.37 1.95
N LYS A 66 15.69 -10.88 2.40
CA LYS A 66 15.48 -11.37 3.78
C LYS A 66 15.92 -12.81 4.01
N GLY A 67 16.43 -13.49 3.00
CA GLY A 67 16.94 -14.87 3.08
C GLY A 67 15.89 -15.95 2.91
N PHE A 68 14.71 -15.63 2.36
CA PHE A 68 13.69 -16.60 1.97
C PHE A 68 13.94 -17.06 0.53
N ALA A 69 13.53 -18.30 0.23
CA ALA A 69 13.63 -18.87 -1.10
C ALA A 69 12.26 -19.36 -1.61
N LEU A 70 12.00 -19.15 -2.88
CA LEU A 70 10.85 -19.75 -3.57
C LEU A 70 11.07 -21.27 -3.67
N SER A 71 10.04 -22.08 -3.41
CA SER A 71 10.13 -23.54 -3.41
C SER A 71 8.82 -24.20 -3.82
N ASP A 72 8.90 -25.32 -4.54
CA ASP A 72 7.73 -26.14 -4.85
C ASP A 72 7.19 -26.89 -3.62
N VAL A 73 8.03 -27.04 -2.58
CA VAL A 73 7.64 -27.58 -1.27
C VAL A 73 7.93 -26.49 -0.22
N PRO A 74 7.04 -25.49 -0.08
CA PRO A 74 7.28 -24.36 0.77
C PRO A 74 6.95 -24.64 2.24
N ASP A 75 7.54 -23.86 3.15
CA ASP A 75 7.14 -23.85 4.56
C ASP A 75 5.81 -23.09 4.75
N PHE A 76 5.54 -22.12 3.88
CA PHE A 76 4.29 -21.33 3.91
C PHE A 76 3.91 -20.83 2.52
N PHE A 77 2.62 -20.56 2.37
CA PHE A 77 2.07 -19.90 1.19
C PHE A 77 1.78 -18.44 1.46
N ILE A 78 1.92 -17.63 0.40
CA ILE A 78 1.50 -16.23 0.36
C ILE A 78 0.18 -16.16 -0.40
N ASP A 79 -0.85 -15.57 0.24
CA ASP A 79 -2.10 -15.17 -0.40
C ASP A 79 -2.17 -13.64 -0.46
N ILE A 80 -2.68 -13.10 -1.56
CA ILE A 80 -2.78 -11.66 -1.78
C ILE A 80 -4.18 -11.34 -2.25
N LYS A 81 -4.77 -10.32 -1.62
CA LYS A 81 -6.07 -9.78 -2.00
C LYS A 81 -5.98 -8.26 -2.08
N SER A 82 -6.66 -7.66 -3.02
CA SER A 82 -6.78 -6.21 -3.08
C SER A 82 -8.21 -5.77 -3.30
N SER A 83 -8.54 -4.63 -2.74
CA SER A 83 -9.78 -3.92 -2.96
C SER A 83 -9.53 -2.44 -3.22
N GLU A 84 -10.41 -1.82 -3.99
CA GLU A 84 -10.39 -0.39 -4.25
C GLU A 84 -11.62 0.24 -3.62
N PHE A 85 -11.42 1.37 -2.96
CA PHE A 85 -12.50 2.13 -2.36
C PHE A 85 -12.28 3.63 -2.54
N GLN A 86 -13.38 4.37 -2.60
CA GLN A 86 -13.28 5.82 -2.63
C GLN A 86 -12.88 6.31 -1.23
N ALA A 87 -11.79 7.06 -1.15
CA ALA A 87 -11.45 7.76 0.07
C ALA A 87 -12.62 8.67 0.42
N SER A 88 -13.21 8.47 1.60
CA SER A 88 -14.24 9.37 2.11
C SER A 88 -13.67 10.77 2.10
N GLN A 89 -14.21 11.65 1.27
CA GLN A 89 -13.88 13.07 1.34
C GLN A 89 -14.28 13.52 2.75
N ARG A 90 -13.29 13.76 3.62
CA ARG A 90 -13.53 14.56 4.81
C ARG A 90 -14.02 15.89 4.28
N GLN A 91 -15.33 16.12 4.40
CA GLN A 91 -15.91 17.42 4.08
C GLN A 91 -15.16 18.46 4.92
N THR A 92 -14.28 19.17 4.26
CA THR A 92 -13.71 20.39 4.84
C THR A 92 -14.87 21.37 4.83
N VAL A 93 -15.55 21.51 5.96
CA VAL A 93 -16.49 22.60 6.18
C VAL A 93 -15.63 23.86 6.19
N GLY A 94 -15.50 24.46 5.06
CA GLY A 94 -14.91 25.78 4.92
C GLY A 94 -15.87 26.81 5.54
N VAL A 95 -15.65 27.18 6.79
CA VAL A 95 -16.28 28.36 7.36
C VAL A 95 -15.62 29.58 6.68
N GLY A 96 -16.18 30.01 5.58
CA GLY A 96 -15.84 31.26 4.95
C GLY A 96 -16.44 32.42 5.77
N VAL A 97 -15.65 33.05 6.62
CA VAL A 97 -16.00 34.36 7.19
C VAL A 97 -15.76 35.40 6.11
N GLY A 98 -16.79 35.66 5.31
CA GLY A 98 -16.84 36.79 4.40
C GLY A 98 -17.44 38.00 5.13
N GLY A 99 -16.60 38.93 5.58
CA GLY A 99 -17.05 40.22 6.04
C GLY A 99 -17.39 41.14 4.86
N GLY A 100 -18.60 41.72 4.86
CA GLY A 100 -18.94 42.79 3.89
C GLY A 100 -20.45 42.95 3.66
N GLY A 101 -21.10 43.78 4.42
CA GLY A 101 -22.24 44.65 4.13
C GLY A 101 -23.41 44.19 3.26
N GLY A 102 -24.56 44.00 3.88
CA GLY A 102 -25.86 44.37 3.26
C GLY A 102 -26.53 43.27 2.42
N ASN A 103 -27.62 42.81 2.99
CA ASN A 103 -28.77 42.08 2.38
C ASN A 103 -28.71 40.54 2.34
N MET A 104 -29.75 40.00 2.96
CA MET A 104 -29.99 38.58 3.22
C MET A 104 -30.08 37.76 1.93
N GLY A 105 -29.14 36.90 1.72
CA GLY A 105 -29.18 35.85 0.70
C GLY A 105 -28.32 34.68 1.15
N GLY A 106 -28.95 33.70 1.79
CA GLY A 106 -28.26 32.45 2.17
C GLY A 106 -27.91 31.64 0.91
N GLY A 107 -26.73 31.84 0.38
CA GLY A 107 -26.17 31.02 -0.69
C GLY A 107 -25.55 29.74 -0.10
N ILE A 108 -26.22 28.60 -0.23
CA ILE A 108 -25.57 27.31 -0.05
C ILE A 108 -24.69 27.10 -1.27
N SER A 109 -23.40 27.39 -1.12
CA SER A 109 -22.42 26.99 -2.14
C SER A 109 -22.23 25.48 -2.07
N ILE A 110 -22.98 24.75 -2.90
CA ILE A 110 -22.69 23.36 -3.16
C ILE A 110 -21.44 23.36 -4.03
N GLY A 111 -20.27 23.29 -3.39
CA GLY A 111 -19.01 23.06 -4.05
C GLY A 111 -19.06 21.67 -4.68
N LEU A 112 -19.34 21.64 -5.99
CA LEU A 112 -19.12 20.40 -6.77
C LEU A 112 -17.62 20.07 -6.66
N PRO A 113 -17.23 18.90 -6.17
CA PRO A 113 -15.84 18.51 -6.15
C PRO A 113 -15.35 18.35 -7.59
N ILE A 114 -14.74 19.39 -8.13
CA ILE A 114 -13.98 19.32 -9.39
C ILE A 114 -12.63 18.69 -9.03
N GLY A 115 -12.61 17.38 -8.86
CA GLY A 115 -11.40 16.61 -8.57
C GLY A 115 -11.68 15.14 -8.86
N GLN A 116 -10.71 14.44 -9.43
CA GLN A 116 -10.80 13.00 -9.55
C GLN A 116 -11.03 12.42 -8.14
N ALA A 117 -12.05 11.57 -8.00
CA ALA A 117 -12.25 10.85 -6.76
C ALA A 117 -10.92 10.17 -6.37
N ASN A 118 -10.40 10.52 -5.19
CA ASN A 118 -9.21 9.85 -4.68
C ASN A 118 -9.59 8.41 -4.39
N VAL A 119 -9.15 7.50 -5.24
CA VAL A 119 -9.31 6.07 -5.04
C VAL A 119 -8.15 5.61 -4.19
N ASN A 120 -8.46 4.96 -3.07
CA ASN A 120 -7.48 4.23 -2.28
C ASN A 120 -7.54 2.76 -2.67
N ARG A 121 -6.40 2.12 -2.61
CA ARG A 121 -6.27 0.67 -2.76
C ARG A 121 -5.76 0.09 -1.45
N GLU A 122 -6.46 -0.92 -0.99
CA GLU A 122 -6.02 -1.81 0.07
C GLU A 122 -5.40 -3.06 -0.55
N ILE A 123 -4.27 -3.51 -0.01
CA ILE A 123 -3.65 -4.78 -0.36
C ILE A 123 -3.39 -5.53 0.93
N THR A 124 -4.02 -6.69 1.06
CA THR A 124 -3.79 -7.65 2.15
C THR A 124 -2.82 -8.72 1.67
N ILE A 125 -1.82 -9.00 2.48
CA ILE A 125 -0.83 -10.06 2.25
C ILE A 125 -0.85 -10.98 3.45
N ASP A 126 -1.22 -12.23 3.21
CA ASP A 126 -1.40 -13.29 4.20
C ASP A 126 -0.29 -14.32 4.07
N PHE A 127 0.35 -14.71 5.19
CA PHE A 127 1.29 -15.82 5.24
C PHE A 127 0.64 -16.99 5.99
N VAL A 128 0.47 -18.11 5.29
CA VAL A 128 -0.26 -19.29 5.74
C VAL A 128 0.70 -20.47 5.87
N ASP A 129 0.84 -21.01 7.08
CA ASP A 129 1.67 -22.20 7.35
C ASP A 129 1.18 -23.39 6.52
N GLU A 130 2.08 -24.02 5.75
CA GLU A 130 1.71 -25.13 4.85
C GLU A 130 1.25 -26.37 5.62
N ASN A 131 1.88 -26.67 6.76
CA ASN A 131 1.57 -27.87 7.54
C ASN A 131 0.29 -27.70 8.35
N LYS A 132 0.12 -26.53 8.97
CA LYS A 132 -1.02 -26.27 9.87
C LYS A 132 -2.24 -25.73 9.13
N LYS A 133 -2.06 -25.24 7.89
CA LYS A 133 -3.09 -24.53 7.11
C LYS A 133 -3.69 -23.34 7.88
N GLN A 134 -2.84 -22.66 8.64
CA GLN A 134 -3.22 -21.53 9.50
C GLN A 134 -2.49 -20.26 9.11
N LEU A 135 -3.23 -19.17 9.08
CA LEU A 135 -2.66 -17.83 8.98
C LEU A 135 -1.77 -17.58 10.20
N PHE A 136 -0.51 -17.20 9.99
CA PHE A 136 0.40 -16.90 11.09
C PHE A 136 0.95 -15.48 11.05
N TRP A 137 0.82 -14.80 9.90
CA TRP A 137 1.15 -13.40 9.76
C TRP A 137 0.32 -12.76 8.64
N GLN A 138 -0.11 -11.54 8.86
CA GLN A 138 -0.86 -10.75 7.89
C GLN A 138 -0.38 -9.32 7.91
N ALA A 139 -0.37 -8.66 6.75
CA ALA A 139 -0.25 -7.21 6.65
C ALA A 139 -1.31 -6.66 5.71
N VAL A 140 -1.86 -5.52 6.11
CA VAL A 140 -2.82 -4.75 5.33
C VAL A 140 -2.21 -3.39 5.03
N SER A 141 -2.02 -3.09 3.77
CA SER A 141 -1.54 -1.78 3.31
C SER A 141 -2.66 -0.99 2.66
N GLU A 142 -2.75 0.29 3.01
CA GLU A 142 -3.65 1.24 2.37
C GLU A 142 -2.86 2.37 1.74
N SER A 143 -3.19 2.70 0.49
CA SER A 143 -2.50 3.77 -0.22
C SER A 143 -3.35 4.35 -1.34
N ASN A 144 -3.08 5.62 -1.69
CA ASN A 144 -3.69 6.24 -2.86
C ASN A 144 -3.34 5.47 -4.13
N PHE A 145 -4.35 5.24 -4.96
CA PHE A 145 -4.24 4.55 -6.24
C PHE A 145 -4.66 5.45 -7.40
N ASN A 146 -3.80 5.54 -8.41
CA ASN A 146 -4.10 6.22 -9.65
C ASN A 146 -4.10 5.21 -10.81
N PRO A 147 -5.27 4.82 -11.35
CA PRO A 147 -5.37 3.87 -12.45
C PRO A 147 -4.70 4.36 -13.74
N ARG A 148 -4.56 5.69 -13.90
CA ARG A 148 -3.94 6.33 -15.07
C ARG A 148 -2.44 6.60 -14.91
N ALA A 149 -1.82 6.13 -13.81
CA ALA A 149 -0.38 6.28 -13.62
C ALA A 149 0.39 5.50 -14.69
N THR A 150 1.58 6.00 -15.02
CA THR A 150 2.48 5.30 -15.95
C THR A 150 2.96 3.97 -15.36
N PRO A 151 3.39 3.00 -16.18
CA PRO A 151 3.91 1.72 -15.71
C PRO A 151 4.99 1.87 -14.63
N GLU A 152 5.93 2.79 -14.83
CA GLU A 152 7.04 3.04 -13.90
C GLU A 152 6.54 3.56 -12.54
N LYS A 153 5.54 4.43 -12.55
CA LYS A 153 4.92 4.95 -11.31
C LYS A 153 4.16 3.87 -10.56
N LYS A 154 3.48 2.97 -11.28
CA LYS A 154 2.78 1.82 -10.67
C LYS A 154 3.78 0.86 -10.04
N GLU A 155 4.86 0.52 -10.76
CA GLU A 155 5.94 -0.32 -10.26
C GLU A 155 6.61 0.28 -9.02
N ALA A 156 7.01 1.53 -9.08
CA ALA A 156 7.61 2.23 -7.95
C ALA A 156 6.67 2.26 -6.73
N ARG A 157 5.35 2.39 -6.95
CA ARG A 157 4.37 2.37 -5.88
C ARG A 157 4.25 0.99 -5.24
N LEU A 158 4.17 -0.08 -6.03
CA LEU A 158 4.09 -1.45 -5.54
C LEU A 158 5.37 -1.84 -4.80
N ASN A 159 6.54 -1.48 -5.31
CA ASN A 159 7.83 -1.66 -4.62
C ASN A 159 7.82 -0.98 -3.24
N ALA A 160 7.36 0.27 -3.16
CA ALA A 160 7.29 1.00 -1.89
C ALA A 160 6.30 0.38 -0.89
N ILE A 161 5.19 -0.18 -1.38
CA ILE A 161 4.22 -0.92 -0.55
C ILE A 161 4.88 -2.17 0.04
N VAL A 162 5.49 -3.00 -0.81
CA VAL A 162 6.15 -4.24 -0.40
C VAL A 162 7.27 -3.98 0.60
N GLU A 163 8.10 -2.98 0.32
CA GLU A 163 9.16 -2.58 1.25
C GLU A 163 8.61 -2.23 2.62
N LYS A 164 7.55 -1.41 2.67
CA LYS A 164 6.94 -0.97 3.92
C LYS A 164 6.23 -2.11 4.67
N VAL A 165 5.60 -3.03 3.96
CA VAL A 165 4.97 -4.23 4.51
C VAL A 165 6.03 -5.15 5.13
N LEU A 166 7.07 -5.48 4.37
CA LEU A 166 8.07 -6.47 4.80
C LEU A 166 9.09 -5.93 5.83
N VAL A 167 9.19 -4.61 6.02
CA VAL A 167 9.93 -4.06 7.18
C VAL A 167 9.40 -4.62 8.50
N GLN A 168 8.12 -4.98 8.55
CA GLN A 168 7.44 -5.50 9.73
C GLN A 168 7.49 -7.04 9.84
N TYR A 169 8.15 -7.73 8.92
CA TYR A 169 8.30 -9.18 8.91
C TYR A 169 9.79 -9.59 8.98
N PRO A 170 10.16 -10.53 9.85
CA PRO A 170 9.38 -11.03 10.99
C PRO A 170 9.20 -9.94 12.06
N PRO A 171 8.11 -10.02 12.87
CA PRO A 171 7.87 -9.04 13.93
C PRO A 171 9.01 -9.08 14.96
N LYS A 172 9.41 -7.90 15.41
CA LYS A 172 10.40 -7.79 16.50
C LYS A 172 9.73 -8.23 17.81
N ARG A 173 10.34 -9.18 18.48
CA ARG A 173 9.95 -9.60 19.84
C ARG A 173 10.40 -8.60 20.87
#